data_e2fb2a52bb6b1cf9e4119b47222ba17b
#
_entry.id   e2fb2a52bb6b1cf9e4119b47222ba17b
#
_cell.length_a   1.000
_cell.length_b   1.000
_cell.length_c   1.000
_cell.angle_alpha   90.00
_cell.angle_beta   90.00
_cell.angle_gamma   90.00
#
_symmetry.space_group_name_H-M   'P 1'
#
loop_
_entity.id
_entity.type
_entity.pdbx_description
1 polymer ?
#
loop_
_entity_poly.entity_id
_entity_poly.type
_entity_poly.pdbx_seq_one_letter_code
_entity_poly.pdbx_strand_id
1 'polypeptide(L)'
;EGFRESGLSLEQSKALIQLGVELADKARNDFLTENPDGKAYVAASIGPYGAYLADGSEYRGNYRASPETIREFHTGRIEAIRELAEQFDFWAVETLPSLDEALIVADLLAADPHPAWFSFTLKDEEHIPEGMSLAEVTRALDEIPSVTAIGINCCHPGWVMDMRILSTGCISA
;
A
#
# COMPACT_ATOMS: atom_id res chain seq x y z
N GLU A 1 5.42 -13.27 -6.44
CA GLU A 1 6.71 -13.59 -7.07
C GLU A 1 7.69 -14.20 -6.04
N GLY A 2 8.04 -13.52 -4.94
CA GLY A 2 9.04 -14.01 -3.97
C GLY A 2 8.79 -15.42 -3.45
N PHE A 3 7.56 -15.78 -3.17
CA PHE A 3 7.20 -17.15 -2.80
C PHE A 3 7.45 -18.15 -3.93
N ARG A 4 7.19 -17.76 -5.18
CA ARG A 4 7.44 -18.61 -6.35
C ARG A 4 8.93 -18.83 -6.58
N GLU A 5 9.75 -17.80 -6.39
CA GLU A 5 11.21 -17.94 -6.45
C GLU A 5 11.77 -18.84 -5.35
N SER A 6 11.07 -18.91 -4.20
CA SER A 6 11.37 -19.85 -3.13
C SER A 6 10.87 -21.28 -3.41
N GLY A 7 10.34 -21.53 -4.62
CA GLY A 7 9.93 -22.86 -5.07
C GLY A 7 8.48 -23.24 -4.81
N LEU A 8 7.64 -22.28 -4.34
CA LEU A 8 6.22 -22.56 -4.17
C LEU A 8 5.47 -22.44 -5.50
N SER A 9 4.41 -23.22 -5.66
CA SER A 9 3.48 -23.07 -6.80
C SER A 9 2.70 -21.76 -6.70
N LEU A 10 2.05 -21.35 -7.80
CA LEU A 10 1.17 -20.18 -7.81
C LEU A 10 0.06 -20.31 -6.76
N GLU A 11 -0.58 -21.49 -6.69
CA GLU A 11 -1.65 -21.78 -5.72
C GLU A 11 -1.16 -21.69 -4.27
N GLN A 12 0.01 -22.25 -3.99
CA GLN A 12 0.61 -22.16 -2.65
C GLN A 12 0.97 -20.72 -2.30
N SER A 13 1.50 -19.95 -3.24
CA SER A 13 1.84 -18.54 -3.05
C SER A 13 0.58 -17.70 -2.77
N LYS A 14 -0.50 -17.95 -3.52
CA LYS A 14 -1.80 -17.31 -3.32
C LYS A 14 -2.36 -17.64 -1.94
N ALA A 15 -2.37 -18.93 -1.57
CA ALA A 15 -2.87 -19.37 -0.27
C ALA A 15 -2.12 -18.72 0.91
N LEU A 16 -0.81 -18.50 0.79
CA LEU A 16 -0.04 -17.79 1.83
C LEU A 16 -0.39 -16.31 1.93
N ILE A 17 -0.67 -15.63 0.81
CA ILE A 17 -1.14 -14.25 0.82
C ILE A 17 -2.51 -14.18 1.50
N GLN A 18 -3.41 -15.06 1.14
CA GLN A 18 -4.76 -15.14 1.70
C GLN A 18 -4.74 -15.47 3.19
N LEU A 19 -3.89 -16.40 3.62
CA LEU A 19 -3.71 -16.73 5.04
C LEU A 19 -3.36 -15.51 5.89
N GLY A 20 -2.58 -14.55 5.35
CA GLY A 20 -2.27 -13.29 6.04
C GLY A 20 -3.53 -12.48 6.35
N VAL A 21 -4.45 -12.37 5.41
CA VAL A 21 -5.75 -11.68 5.59
C VAL A 21 -6.63 -12.45 6.58
N GLU A 22 -6.74 -13.76 6.43
CA GLU A 22 -7.54 -14.61 7.32
C GLU A 22 -7.09 -14.54 8.78
N LEU A 23 -5.77 -14.52 9.02
CA LEU A 23 -5.22 -14.40 10.37
C LEU A 23 -5.50 -13.02 10.99
N ALA A 24 -5.44 -11.95 10.20
CA ALA A 24 -5.77 -10.60 10.66
C ALA A 24 -7.26 -10.47 10.96
N ASP A 25 -8.12 -10.99 10.09
CA ASP A 25 -9.57 -11.03 10.31
C ASP A 25 -9.93 -11.83 11.56
N LYS A 26 -9.32 -13.02 11.74
CA LYS A 26 -9.51 -13.81 12.95
C LYS A 26 -9.13 -13.02 14.21
N ALA A 27 -7.98 -12.35 14.21
CA ALA A 27 -7.53 -11.55 15.34
C ALA A 27 -8.50 -10.39 15.64
N ARG A 28 -9.04 -9.71 14.61
CA ARG A 28 -10.09 -8.70 14.74
C ARG A 28 -11.34 -9.29 15.41
N ASN A 29 -11.82 -10.42 14.93
CA ASN A 29 -13.04 -11.04 15.42
C ASN A 29 -12.88 -11.55 16.87
N ASP A 30 -11.72 -12.12 17.21
CA ASP A 30 -11.40 -12.51 18.59
C ASP A 30 -11.42 -11.29 19.54
N PHE A 31 -10.77 -10.18 19.13
CA PHE A 31 -10.77 -8.93 19.91
C PHE A 31 -12.18 -8.37 20.11
N LEU A 32 -12.98 -8.27 19.05
CA LEU A 32 -14.36 -7.73 19.13
C LEU A 32 -15.28 -8.63 19.95
N THR A 33 -15.04 -9.93 20.00
CA THR A 33 -15.78 -10.86 20.86
C THR A 33 -15.52 -10.58 22.34
N GLU A 34 -14.26 -10.27 22.69
CA GLU A 34 -13.89 -9.93 24.07
C GLU A 34 -14.22 -8.47 24.42
N ASN A 35 -14.34 -7.59 23.41
CA ASN A 35 -14.58 -6.16 23.56
C ASN A 35 -15.75 -5.70 22.68
N PRO A 36 -17.03 -5.96 23.07
CA PRO A 36 -18.18 -5.68 22.20
C PRO A 36 -18.38 -4.22 21.81
N ASP A 37 -17.89 -3.27 22.60
CA ASP A 37 -17.91 -1.83 22.30
C ASP A 37 -16.60 -1.35 21.63
N GLY A 38 -15.66 -2.25 21.38
CA GLY A 38 -14.39 -1.98 20.75
C GLY A 38 -14.52 -1.72 19.25
N LYS A 39 -13.47 -1.14 18.67
CA LYS A 39 -13.32 -1.00 17.22
C LYS A 39 -11.97 -1.56 16.79
N ALA A 40 -11.97 -2.38 15.77
CA ALA A 40 -10.77 -2.93 15.16
C ALA A 40 -10.99 -3.08 13.64
N TYR A 41 -9.99 -2.76 12.90
CA TYR A 41 -10.02 -2.79 11.43
C TYR A 41 -8.86 -3.62 10.89
N VAL A 42 -9.06 -4.24 9.73
CA VAL A 42 -8.03 -4.96 9.00
C VAL A 42 -7.65 -4.17 7.76
N ALA A 43 -6.36 -3.87 7.63
CA ALA A 43 -5.79 -3.25 6.43
C ALA A 43 -5.07 -4.30 5.57
N ALA A 44 -5.44 -4.38 4.30
CA ALA A 44 -4.74 -5.21 3.32
C ALA A 44 -3.50 -4.46 2.80
N SER A 45 -2.32 -4.88 3.25
CA SER A 45 -1.05 -4.22 2.92
C SER A 45 -0.55 -4.59 1.53
N ILE A 46 -0.18 -3.56 0.76
CA ILE A 46 0.48 -3.65 -0.55
C ILE A 46 1.78 -2.85 -0.49
N GLY A 47 2.90 -3.54 -0.35
CA GLY A 47 4.23 -2.94 -0.45
C GLY A 47 4.72 -2.79 -1.90
N PRO A 48 5.77 -1.98 -2.17
CA PRO A 48 6.26 -1.69 -3.50
C PRO A 48 6.96 -2.88 -4.17
N TYR A 49 7.10 -2.80 -5.48
CA TYR A 49 7.89 -3.74 -6.28
C TYR A 49 9.34 -3.83 -5.79
N GLY A 50 9.92 -2.69 -5.36
CA GLY A 50 11.25 -2.63 -4.80
C GLY A 50 11.49 -3.54 -3.58
N ALA A 51 10.47 -3.71 -2.75
CA ALA A 51 10.57 -4.63 -1.61
C ALA A 51 10.73 -6.10 -2.03
N TYR A 52 10.12 -6.49 -3.15
CA TYR A 52 10.30 -7.82 -3.74
C TYR A 52 11.75 -8.02 -4.24
N LEU A 53 12.38 -6.98 -4.78
CA LEU A 53 13.77 -7.07 -5.28
C LEU A 53 14.79 -7.35 -4.16
N ALA A 54 14.44 -7.08 -2.89
CA ALA A 54 15.25 -7.32 -1.70
C ALA A 54 16.67 -6.72 -1.78
N ASP A 55 16.84 -5.61 -2.48
CA ASP A 55 18.11 -4.90 -2.69
C ASP A 55 18.09 -3.45 -2.18
N GLY A 56 17.04 -3.05 -1.45
CA GLY A 56 16.81 -1.71 -0.94
C GLY A 56 16.19 -0.76 -1.97
N SER A 57 15.67 -1.27 -3.09
CA SER A 57 15.00 -0.48 -4.11
C SER A 57 13.73 0.20 -3.60
N GLU A 58 13.08 -0.35 -2.57
CA GLU A 58 11.96 0.26 -1.88
C GLU A 58 12.29 1.64 -1.28
N TYR A 59 13.57 1.94 -1.04
CA TYR A 59 14.05 3.22 -0.53
C TYR A 59 14.76 4.08 -1.59
N ARG A 60 14.84 3.61 -2.83
CA ARG A 60 15.52 4.32 -3.93
C ARG A 60 14.60 4.63 -5.11
N GLY A 61 13.62 3.77 -5.37
CA GLY A 61 12.86 3.81 -6.61
C GLY A 61 13.72 3.47 -7.83
N ASN A 62 13.33 4.00 -8.99
CA ASN A 62 14.06 3.85 -10.25
C ASN A 62 14.35 2.37 -10.60
N TYR A 63 13.35 1.54 -10.48
CA TYR A 63 13.43 0.12 -10.84
C TYR A 63 13.77 -0.03 -12.32
N ARG A 64 14.58 -1.03 -12.66
CA ARG A 64 14.83 -1.39 -14.05
C ARG A 64 13.74 -2.34 -14.58
N ALA A 65 12.48 -2.03 -14.27
CA ALA A 65 11.30 -2.78 -14.67
C ALA A 65 10.38 -1.89 -15.51
N SER A 66 9.69 -2.49 -16.48
CA SER A 66 8.69 -1.75 -17.24
C SER A 66 7.42 -1.55 -16.42
N PRO A 67 6.60 -0.54 -16.76
CA PRO A 67 5.29 -0.35 -16.13
C PRO A 67 4.40 -1.60 -16.20
N GLU A 68 4.49 -2.36 -17.27
CA GLU A 68 3.77 -3.62 -17.47
C GLU A 68 4.20 -4.68 -16.45
N THR A 69 5.51 -4.82 -16.22
CA THR A 69 6.08 -5.74 -15.22
C THR A 69 5.59 -5.38 -13.81
N ILE A 70 5.60 -4.09 -13.46
CA ILE A 70 5.12 -3.59 -12.16
C ILE A 70 3.62 -3.87 -12.03
N ARG A 71 2.84 -3.62 -13.08
CA ARG A 71 1.40 -3.90 -13.12
C ARG A 71 1.10 -5.38 -12.93
N GLU A 72 1.76 -6.27 -13.65
CA GLU A 72 1.57 -7.73 -13.51
C GLU A 72 1.89 -8.19 -12.09
N PHE A 73 2.98 -7.68 -11.51
CA PHE A 73 3.38 -7.98 -10.15
C PHE A 73 2.29 -7.61 -9.13
N HIS A 74 1.68 -6.43 -9.25
CA HIS A 74 0.62 -5.98 -8.35
C HIS A 74 -0.71 -6.70 -8.60
N THR A 75 -1.07 -6.92 -9.87
CA THR A 75 -2.33 -7.56 -10.26
C THR A 75 -2.53 -8.86 -9.52
N GLY A 76 -1.58 -9.78 -9.58
CA GLY A 76 -1.75 -11.11 -8.96
C GLY A 76 -1.91 -11.06 -7.44
N ARG A 77 -1.28 -10.09 -6.75
CA ARG A 77 -1.42 -9.93 -5.29
C ARG A 77 -2.77 -9.32 -4.93
N ILE A 78 -3.16 -8.26 -5.64
CA ILE A 78 -4.43 -7.57 -5.43
C ILE A 78 -5.59 -8.52 -5.68
N GLU A 79 -5.56 -9.29 -6.77
CA GLU A 79 -6.60 -10.29 -7.06
C GLU A 79 -6.71 -11.37 -5.98
N ALA A 80 -5.55 -11.87 -5.49
CA ALA A 80 -5.55 -12.87 -4.42
C ALA A 80 -6.19 -12.36 -3.12
N ILE A 81 -5.94 -11.11 -2.75
CA ILE A 81 -6.52 -10.48 -1.57
C ILE A 81 -7.99 -10.14 -1.79
N ARG A 82 -8.36 -9.64 -2.97
CA ARG A 82 -9.72 -9.25 -3.34
C ARG A 82 -10.74 -10.39 -3.23
N GLU A 83 -10.30 -11.64 -3.39
CA GLU A 83 -11.16 -12.80 -3.15
C GLU A 83 -11.64 -12.93 -1.70
N LEU A 84 -10.98 -12.24 -0.76
CA LEU A 84 -11.33 -12.18 0.65
C LEU A 84 -11.88 -10.78 1.04
N ALA A 85 -12.58 -10.10 0.14
CA ALA A 85 -13.06 -8.74 0.30
C ALA A 85 -13.85 -8.49 1.60
N GLU A 86 -14.59 -9.48 2.09
CA GLU A 86 -15.35 -9.38 3.33
C GLU A 86 -14.49 -9.46 4.61
N GLN A 87 -13.19 -9.73 4.49
CA GLN A 87 -12.30 -9.98 5.62
C GLN A 87 -11.33 -8.83 5.91
N PHE A 88 -11.37 -7.75 5.11
CA PHE A 88 -10.59 -6.54 5.37
C PHE A 88 -11.43 -5.28 5.10
N ASP A 89 -11.00 -4.15 5.64
CA ASP A 89 -11.78 -2.91 5.63
C ASP A 89 -11.26 -1.88 4.63
N PHE A 90 -9.94 -1.88 4.35
CA PHE A 90 -9.31 -0.94 3.42
C PHE A 90 -7.93 -1.44 2.95
N TRP A 91 -7.45 -0.83 1.87
CA TRP A 91 -6.12 -1.07 1.33
C TRP A 91 -5.09 -0.14 1.98
N ALA A 92 -3.97 -0.70 2.41
CA ALA A 92 -2.79 0.04 2.84
C ALA A 92 -1.69 -0.10 1.80
N VAL A 93 -1.62 0.82 0.84
CA VAL A 93 -0.55 0.87 -0.16
C VAL A 93 0.59 1.69 0.44
N GLU A 94 1.69 1.02 0.81
CA GLU A 94 2.65 1.61 1.73
C GLU A 94 4.11 1.46 1.32
N THR A 95 4.96 2.39 1.79
CA THR A 95 6.41 2.45 1.55
C THR A 95 6.76 2.68 0.08
N LEU A 96 5.91 3.40 -0.65
CA LEU A 96 6.12 3.66 -2.06
C LEU A 96 7.27 4.66 -2.30
N PRO A 97 8.26 4.35 -3.16
CA PRO A 97 9.30 5.29 -3.53
C PRO A 97 9.00 6.04 -4.84
N SER A 98 7.94 5.65 -5.56
CA SER A 98 7.62 6.03 -6.94
C SER A 98 6.17 6.48 -7.08
N LEU A 99 5.95 7.60 -7.77
CA LEU A 99 4.61 8.03 -8.17
C LEU A 99 4.05 7.14 -9.28
N ASP A 100 4.86 6.72 -10.23
CA ASP A 100 4.41 5.89 -11.36
C ASP A 100 3.86 4.56 -10.84
N GLU A 101 4.53 3.93 -9.88
CA GLU A 101 4.03 2.71 -9.23
C GLU A 101 2.73 2.98 -8.45
N ALA A 102 2.65 4.10 -7.72
CA ALA A 102 1.43 4.49 -7.02
C ALA A 102 0.24 4.62 -7.96
N LEU A 103 0.42 5.27 -9.12
CA LEU A 103 -0.62 5.44 -10.13
C LEU A 103 -1.06 4.08 -10.73
N ILE A 104 -0.12 3.16 -10.95
CA ILE A 104 -0.45 1.80 -11.40
C ILE A 104 -1.32 1.08 -10.38
N VAL A 105 -0.97 1.14 -9.10
CA VAL A 105 -1.75 0.50 -8.03
C VAL A 105 -3.11 1.18 -7.87
N ALA A 106 -3.18 2.51 -7.92
CA ALA A 106 -4.42 3.27 -7.85
C ALA A 106 -5.39 2.90 -9.00
N ASP A 107 -4.88 2.72 -10.22
CA ASP A 107 -5.67 2.25 -11.35
C ASP A 107 -6.19 0.81 -11.14
N LEU A 108 -5.36 -0.09 -10.61
CA LEU A 108 -5.78 -1.45 -10.27
C LEU A 108 -6.87 -1.50 -9.19
N LEU A 109 -6.90 -0.50 -8.30
CA LEU A 109 -7.89 -0.37 -7.23
C LEU A 109 -9.09 0.49 -7.61
N ALA A 110 -9.14 1.11 -8.80
CA ALA A 110 -10.16 2.08 -9.18
C ALA A 110 -11.60 1.55 -9.12
N ALA A 111 -11.80 0.25 -9.35
CA ALA A 111 -13.11 -0.40 -9.29
C ALA A 111 -13.34 -1.16 -7.95
N ASP A 112 -12.42 -1.08 -7.01
CA ASP A 112 -12.54 -1.75 -5.73
C ASP A 112 -13.45 -0.94 -4.79
N PRO A 113 -14.37 -1.57 -4.04
CA PRO A 113 -15.25 -0.85 -3.13
C PRO A 113 -14.55 -0.37 -1.86
N HIS A 114 -13.39 -0.93 -1.51
CA HIS A 114 -12.67 -0.55 -0.31
C HIS A 114 -11.86 0.73 -0.52
N PRO A 115 -11.88 1.65 0.44
CA PRO A 115 -11.01 2.82 0.40
C PRO A 115 -9.53 2.41 0.49
N ALA A 116 -8.64 3.24 -0.04
CA ALA A 116 -7.21 3.01 0.02
C ALA A 116 -6.47 4.22 0.57
N TRP A 117 -5.52 4.01 1.48
CA TRP A 117 -4.51 5.02 1.73
C TRP A 117 -3.21 4.68 0.98
N PHE A 118 -2.46 5.72 0.63
CA PHE A 118 -1.16 5.59 0.01
C PHE A 118 -0.11 6.28 0.87
N SER A 119 0.96 5.59 1.23
CA SER A 119 2.06 6.19 1.97
C SER A 119 3.40 5.98 1.28
N PHE A 120 4.21 7.03 1.34
CA PHE A 120 5.48 7.12 0.64
C PHE A 120 6.64 7.12 1.63
N THR A 121 7.74 6.46 1.24
CA THR A 121 9.02 6.71 1.88
C THR A 121 9.63 8.00 1.33
N LEU A 122 10.49 8.63 2.10
CA LEU A 122 11.14 9.90 1.72
C LEU A 122 12.65 9.72 1.66
N LYS A 123 13.32 10.53 0.83
CA LYS A 123 14.78 10.67 0.81
C LYS A 123 15.27 11.89 1.59
N ASP A 124 14.41 12.86 1.80
CA ASP A 124 14.61 14.08 2.57
C ASP A 124 13.24 14.61 3.09
N GLU A 125 13.21 15.81 3.66
CA GLU A 125 12.03 16.41 4.28
C GLU A 125 10.85 16.68 3.30
N GLU A 126 11.11 16.72 1.99
CA GLU A 126 10.15 17.18 1.00
C GLU A 126 9.93 16.20 -0.16
N HIS A 127 10.87 15.28 -0.42
CA HIS A 127 10.86 14.50 -1.66
C HIS A 127 10.81 13.00 -1.42
N ILE A 128 10.05 12.31 -2.28
CA ILE A 128 10.14 10.86 -2.41
C ILE A 128 11.48 10.46 -3.06
N PRO A 129 11.93 9.20 -2.95
CA PRO A 129 13.24 8.74 -3.48
C PRO A 129 13.50 9.10 -4.93
N GLU A 130 12.52 9.08 -5.80
CA GLU A 130 12.66 9.44 -7.22
C GLU A 130 12.76 10.94 -7.49
N GLY A 131 12.64 11.78 -6.46
CA GLY A 131 12.94 13.20 -6.54
C GLY A 131 11.74 14.12 -6.72
N MET A 132 10.54 13.57 -6.85
CA MET A 132 9.31 14.35 -6.86
C MET A 132 8.97 14.84 -5.45
N SER A 133 8.47 16.05 -5.32
CA SER A 133 8.02 16.54 -4.02
C SER A 133 6.74 15.84 -3.58
N LEU A 134 6.59 15.68 -2.25
CA LEU A 134 5.37 15.09 -1.70
C LEU A 134 4.12 15.90 -2.07
N ALA A 135 4.26 17.22 -2.24
CA ALA A 135 3.17 18.09 -2.70
C ALA A 135 2.73 17.79 -4.14
N GLU A 136 3.66 17.46 -5.04
CA GLU A 136 3.34 17.03 -6.41
C GLU A 136 2.68 15.66 -6.41
N VAL A 137 3.21 14.73 -5.61
CA VAL A 137 2.64 13.38 -5.42
C VAL A 137 1.21 13.46 -4.90
N THR A 138 0.98 14.27 -3.85
CA THR A 138 -0.35 14.47 -3.28
C THR A 138 -1.31 15.02 -4.32
N ARG A 139 -0.93 16.03 -5.08
CA ARG A 139 -1.77 16.61 -6.12
C ARG A 139 -2.13 15.62 -7.23
N ALA A 140 -1.19 14.75 -7.60
CA ALA A 140 -1.43 13.74 -8.63
C ALA A 140 -2.41 12.65 -8.18
N LEU A 141 -2.45 12.33 -6.89
CA LEU A 141 -3.31 11.29 -6.34
C LEU A 141 -4.65 11.82 -5.79
N ASP A 142 -4.74 13.10 -5.44
CA ASP A 142 -5.93 13.72 -4.82
C ASP A 142 -7.18 13.68 -5.71
N GLU A 143 -6.99 13.58 -7.03
CA GLU A 143 -8.08 13.48 -8.01
C GLU A 143 -8.58 12.03 -8.21
N ILE A 144 -7.95 11.04 -7.59
CA ILE A 144 -8.29 9.63 -7.76
C ILE A 144 -9.26 9.17 -6.66
N PRO A 145 -10.52 8.84 -7.00
CA PRO A 145 -11.56 8.57 -6.00
C PRO A 145 -11.27 7.40 -5.04
N SER A 146 -10.48 6.42 -5.45
CA SER A 146 -10.08 5.29 -4.60
C SER A 146 -9.03 5.67 -3.56
N VAL A 147 -8.33 6.80 -3.72
CA VAL A 147 -7.31 7.29 -2.79
C VAL A 147 -7.98 8.17 -1.75
N THR A 148 -8.13 7.67 -0.53
CA THR A 148 -8.83 8.38 0.56
C THR A 148 -7.90 9.09 1.52
N ALA A 149 -6.63 8.70 1.56
CA ALA A 149 -5.62 9.36 2.38
C ALA A 149 -4.23 9.18 1.77
N ILE A 150 -3.36 10.19 2.00
CA ILE A 150 -1.95 10.15 1.60
C ILE A 150 -1.11 10.42 2.85
N GLY A 151 -0.05 9.63 3.03
CA GLY A 151 0.82 9.71 4.18
C GLY A 151 2.27 9.39 3.85
N ILE A 152 3.07 9.29 4.88
CA ILE A 152 4.47 8.87 4.82
C ILE A 152 4.75 7.78 5.84
N ASN A 153 5.66 6.88 5.51
CA ASN A 153 6.15 5.84 6.41
C ASN A 153 7.59 5.45 6.07
N CYS A 154 8.20 4.66 6.93
CA CYS A 154 9.57 4.14 6.70
C CYS A 154 10.60 5.23 6.32
N CYS A 155 10.50 6.42 6.93
CA CYS A 155 11.41 7.54 6.73
C CYS A 155 11.97 8.05 8.07
N HIS A 156 12.93 8.97 8.01
CA HIS A 156 13.55 9.51 9.23
C HIS A 156 12.51 10.29 10.07
N PRO A 157 12.37 10.01 11.39
CA PRO A 157 11.33 10.63 12.22
C PRO A 157 11.41 12.17 12.28
N GLY A 158 12.61 12.77 12.19
CA GLY A 158 12.80 14.21 12.17
C GLY A 158 12.13 14.89 10.97
N TRP A 159 12.01 14.22 9.85
CA TRP A 159 11.34 14.77 8.65
C TRP A 159 9.83 14.93 8.83
N VAL A 160 9.23 14.11 9.68
CA VAL A 160 7.78 14.15 9.97
C VAL A 160 7.41 15.41 10.77
N MET A 161 8.30 15.86 11.66
CA MET A 161 8.05 17.00 12.56
C MET A 161 8.01 18.34 11.83
N ASP A 162 8.74 18.46 10.72
CA ASP A 162 8.82 19.68 9.92
C ASP A 162 7.81 19.74 8.77
N MET A 163 7.11 18.64 8.53
CA MET A 163 6.06 18.60 7.51
C MET A 163 4.89 19.51 7.91
N ARG A 164 4.71 20.58 7.14
CA ARG A 164 3.45 21.31 7.15
C ARG A 164 2.38 20.37 6.58
N ILE A 165 1.33 20.12 7.36
CA ILE A 165 0.18 19.36 6.87
C ILE A 165 -0.35 20.07 5.62
N LEU A 166 -0.07 19.51 4.46
CA LEU A 166 -0.65 19.95 3.20
C LEU A 166 -2.07 19.36 3.13
N SER A 167 -2.96 19.88 3.98
CA SER A 167 -4.37 19.56 3.85
C SER A 167 -4.95 20.40 2.72
N THR A 168 -5.10 19.80 1.57
CA THR A 168 -6.04 20.29 0.56
C THR A 168 -7.27 19.39 0.61
N GLY A 169 -8.27 19.84 1.33
CA GLY A 169 -9.66 19.37 1.16
C GLY A 169 -10.05 18.12 1.94
N CYS A 170 -10.88 18.34 2.94
CA CYS A 170 -11.93 17.45 3.47
C CYS A 170 -11.54 16.02 3.91
N ILE A 171 -11.03 15.91 5.11
CA ILE A 171 -11.59 14.90 6.00
C ILE A 171 -12.66 15.61 6.83
N SER A 172 -13.91 15.62 6.37
CA SER A 172 -15.06 15.83 7.23
C SER A 172 -15.34 14.50 7.91
N ALA A 173 -15.19 14.50 9.23
CA ALA A 173 -15.52 13.40 10.12
C ALA A 173 -17.01 13.04 10.09
#